data_405b1c68df226f2d3b3512afdf0be708
#
_entry.id   405b1c68df226f2d3b3512afdf0be708
#
_cell.length_a   1.000
_cell.length_b   1.000
_cell.length_c   1.000
_cell.angle_alpha   90.00
_cell.angle_beta   90.00
_cell.angle_gamma   90.00
#
_symmetry.space_group_name_H-M   'P 1'
#
loop_
_entity.id
_entity.type
_entity.pdbx_description
1 polymer ?
#
loop_
_entity_poly.entity_id
_entity_poly.type
_entity_poly.pdbx_seq_one_letter_code
_entity_poly.pdbx_strand_id
1 'polypeptide(L)'
;MNGNVYLSPTVVQWLLPETVVAAAATLILVLAAFLRGRAAWWWLAGASLAVSALLLAGQTPQAQNLGPVAADSLAIYFRYTTLALGALFLMIFARSVNPAQSGEIVAMLLYMISGTMLVAGSDELVLLFLGLELVSIPTYVLLYLGRHDVASQESAAKYFFLSILSSAVLLYGFSFLYGISGSTQLTTIAETLRARAADQSSWHILGGLALVMIFAGLGFRIAAVPFHFYAPDVYQGTTNGNAALMAVIPKVVGFAALIRVTTLAMPTLETYGWRLALILALLTMTVGNVLALWQDNLRRLFAYSSIANAGYMLIGIAAAFAVNLQTGTPGALNGVDAAVFYLVIYSLATIGTFAVFTWLGSRERPVEHVSDLEGVGRTHPISGIMLAVFMFSLAGIPPLAGFWGKFEVFFAALGVREAQDASVAGLGNWFVFLVIVGALNAAIAAAYYLRLIGVAYFKPARASLKGEGGLAAFTAGVVAAVLTVVIGLAPGPLLNKADAVLTPLDAGQNIPSAEVPAGDQVVQAQP
;
A
#
# COMPACT_ATOMS: atom_id res chain seq x y z
N MET A 1 -23.21 -24.24 -13.76
CA MET A 1 -22.29 -23.07 -13.63
C MET A 1 -22.16 -22.45 -15.01
N ASN A 2 -22.78 -21.27 -15.19
CA ASN A 2 -22.80 -20.62 -16.50
C ASN A 2 -21.41 -20.01 -16.80
N GLY A 3 -20.69 -20.59 -17.76
CA GLY A 3 -19.34 -20.19 -18.16
C GLY A 3 -19.17 -18.78 -18.75
N ASN A 4 -20.17 -17.91 -18.67
CA ASN A 4 -20.19 -16.57 -19.27
C ASN A 4 -20.02 -15.42 -18.27
N VAL A 5 -19.84 -15.69 -16.96
CA VAL A 5 -19.74 -14.62 -15.95
C VAL A 5 -18.42 -13.85 -16.08
N TYR A 6 -17.33 -14.53 -16.42
CA TYR A 6 -15.98 -13.90 -16.50
C TYR A 6 -15.82 -12.92 -17.70
N LEU A 7 -16.64 -13.03 -18.72
CA LEU A 7 -16.60 -12.18 -19.91
C LEU A 7 -17.88 -11.34 -20.07
N SER A 8 -18.59 -11.08 -18.98
CA SER A 8 -19.75 -10.20 -19.06
C SER A 8 -19.32 -8.78 -19.48
N PRO A 9 -20.13 -8.08 -20.29
CA PRO A 9 -19.81 -6.71 -20.69
C PRO A 9 -19.55 -5.78 -19.51
N THR A 10 -20.19 -5.99 -18.38
CA THR A 10 -20.01 -5.23 -17.15
C THR A 10 -18.63 -5.43 -16.52
N VAL A 11 -18.13 -6.66 -16.45
CA VAL A 11 -16.77 -6.97 -15.97
C VAL A 11 -15.72 -6.31 -16.87
N VAL A 12 -15.89 -6.43 -18.19
CA VAL A 12 -14.99 -5.80 -19.16
C VAL A 12 -14.97 -4.28 -18.99
N GLN A 13 -16.14 -3.64 -18.87
CA GLN A 13 -16.23 -2.19 -18.66
C GLN A 13 -15.59 -1.76 -17.34
N TRP A 14 -15.74 -2.57 -16.28
CA TRP A 14 -15.14 -2.27 -14.99
C TRP A 14 -13.61 -2.36 -15.01
N LEU A 15 -13.04 -3.28 -15.81
CA LEU A 15 -11.60 -3.46 -15.98
C LEU A 15 -10.97 -2.57 -17.07
N LEU A 16 -11.74 -1.73 -17.77
CA LEU A 16 -11.20 -0.85 -18.81
C LEU A 16 -10.06 0.06 -18.33
N PRO A 17 -10.13 0.70 -17.14
CA PRO A 17 -9.02 1.54 -16.67
C PRO A 17 -7.68 0.80 -16.60
N GLU A 18 -7.66 -0.41 -16.04
CA GLU A 18 -6.46 -1.25 -15.94
C GLU A 18 -5.99 -1.75 -17.30
N THR A 19 -6.92 -2.17 -18.15
CA THR A 19 -6.60 -2.70 -19.48
C THR A 19 -6.00 -1.65 -20.40
N VAL A 20 -6.44 -0.40 -20.32
CA VAL A 20 -5.85 0.73 -21.09
C VAL A 20 -4.40 0.95 -20.67
N VAL A 21 -4.11 0.95 -19.36
CA VAL A 21 -2.74 1.13 -18.86
C VAL A 21 -1.85 -0.05 -19.25
N ALA A 22 -2.34 -1.29 -19.13
CA ALA A 22 -1.61 -2.50 -19.52
C ALA A 22 -1.38 -2.57 -21.03
N ALA A 23 -2.37 -2.21 -21.85
CA ALA A 23 -2.25 -2.16 -23.30
C ALA A 23 -1.22 -1.10 -23.75
N ALA A 24 -1.23 0.08 -23.12
CA ALA A 24 -0.21 1.10 -23.36
C ALA A 24 1.19 0.62 -22.96
N ALA A 25 1.32 -0.08 -21.82
CA ALA A 25 2.57 -0.69 -21.39
C ALA A 25 3.10 -1.69 -22.43
N THR A 26 2.23 -2.59 -22.91
CA THR A 26 2.57 -3.59 -23.93
C THR A 26 2.98 -2.92 -25.24
N LEU A 27 2.22 -1.92 -25.69
CA LEU A 27 2.52 -1.18 -26.92
C LEU A 27 3.88 -0.48 -26.83
N ILE A 28 4.14 0.22 -25.69
CA ILE A 28 5.43 0.89 -25.47
C ILE A 28 6.56 -0.13 -25.46
N LEU A 29 6.42 -1.27 -24.75
CA LEU A 29 7.44 -2.29 -24.64
C LEU A 29 7.81 -2.87 -26.02
N VAL A 30 6.81 -3.22 -26.82
CA VAL A 30 7.02 -3.76 -28.17
C VAL A 30 7.65 -2.72 -29.10
N LEU A 31 7.15 -1.48 -29.10
CA LEU A 31 7.69 -0.44 -29.95
C LEU A 31 9.09 0.02 -29.51
N ALA A 32 9.40 0.00 -28.23
CA ALA A 32 10.73 0.37 -27.70
C ALA A 32 11.83 -0.59 -28.18
N ALA A 33 11.50 -1.84 -28.49
CA ALA A 33 12.44 -2.79 -29.08
C ALA A 33 12.96 -2.33 -30.47
N PHE A 34 12.15 -1.57 -31.21
CA PHE A 34 12.47 -1.08 -32.56
C PHE A 34 12.85 0.41 -32.57
N LEU A 35 12.32 1.21 -31.64
CA LEU A 35 12.37 2.66 -31.64
C LEU A 35 12.95 3.18 -30.33
N ARG A 36 14.26 3.22 -30.18
CA ARG A 36 14.95 3.64 -28.96
C ARG A 36 14.95 5.16 -28.73
N GLY A 37 15.00 5.57 -27.46
CA GLY A 37 15.31 6.92 -27.00
C GLY A 37 14.26 8.00 -27.28
N ARG A 38 12.99 7.65 -27.43
CA ARG A 38 11.94 8.63 -27.76
C ARG A 38 11.26 9.22 -26.53
N ALA A 39 11.20 10.55 -26.45
CA ALA A 39 10.38 11.28 -25.47
C ALA A 39 8.87 10.95 -25.57
N ALA A 40 8.42 10.42 -26.71
CA ALA A 40 7.04 10.01 -26.96
C ALA A 40 6.52 8.98 -25.95
N TRP A 41 7.39 8.13 -25.37
CA TRP A 41 6.98 7.12 -24.38
C TRP A 41 6.39 7.76 -23.12
N TRP A 42 6.97 8.88 -22.67
CA TRP A 42 6.48 9.62 -21.50
C TRP A 42 5.11 10.25 -21.75
N TRP A 43 4.89 10.80 -22.95
CA TRP A 43 3.60 11.36 -23.34
C TRP A 43 2.53 10.29 -23.49
N LEU A 44 2.87 9.16 -24.11
CA LEU A 44 1.94 8.04 -24.27
C LEU A 44 1.55 7.46 -22.91
N ALA A 45 2.50 7.32 -22.00
CA ALA A 45 2.24 6.89 -20.63
C ALA A 45 1.34 7.89 -19.88
N GLY A 46 1.65 9.19 -19.93
CA GLY A 46 0.81 10.21 -19.33
C GLY A 46 -0.61 10.23 -19.89
N ALA A 47 -0.75 10.08 -21.20
CA ALA A 47 -2.05 9.98 -21.88
C ALA A 47 -2.83 8.73 -21.42
N SER A 48 -2.17 7.57 -21.28
CA SER A 48 -2.82 6.34 -20.80
C SER A 48 -3.33 6.47 -19.36
N LEU A 49 -2.55 7.11 -18.47
CA LEU A 49 -3.02 7.39 -17.09
C LEU A 49 -4.20 8.37 -17.08
N ALA A 50 -4.16 9.41 -17.92
CA ALA A 50 -5.27 10.36 -18.02
C ALA A 50 -6.55 9.70 -18.55
N VAL A 51 -6.45 8.88 -19.60
CA VAL A 51 -7.59 8.12 -20.13
C VAL A 51 -8.14 7.15 -19.09
N SER A 52 -7.26 6.43 -18.39
CA SER A 52 -7.65 5.53 -17.30
C SER A 52 -8.39 6.28 -16.18
N ALA A 53 -7.91 7.48 -15.79
CA ALA A 53 -8.57 8.32 -14.79
C ALA A 53 -9.96 8.82 -15.25
N LEU A 54 -10.11 9.17 -16.53
CA LEU A 54 -11.40 9.56 -17.12
C LEU A 54 -12.38 8.39 -17.15
N LEU A 55 -11.93 7.20 -17.52
CA LEU A 55 -12.76 5.98 -17.49
C LEU A 55 -13.21 5.66 -16.07
N LEU A 56 -12.29 5.79 -15.10
CA LEU A 56 -12.58 5.57 -13.69
C LEU A 56 -13.59 6.59 -13.14
N ALA A 57 -13.55 7.84 -13.62
CA ALA A 57 -14.50 8.89 -13.21
C ALA A 57 -15.95 8.57 -13.61
N GLY A 58 -16.15 7.74 -14.62
CA GLY A 58 -17.47 7.23 -15.02
C GLY A 58 -17.96 6.00 -14.24
N GLN A 59 -17.13 5.46 -13.34
CA GLN A 59 -17.46 4.27 -12.54
C GLN A 59 -17.98 4.68 -11.15
N THR A 60 -19.05 4.03 -10.72
CA THR A 60 -19.62 4.17 -9.37
C THR A 60 -19.58 2.82 -8.66
N PRO A 61 -19.38 2.79 -7.33
CA PRO A 61 -19.45 1.55 -6.58
C PRO A 61 -20.77 0.82 -6.81
N GLN A 62 -20.74 -0.49 -6.93
CA GLN A 62 -21.92 -1.33 -7.18
C GLN A 62 -22.04 -2.37 -6.06
N ALA A 63 -23.27 -2.58 -5.57
CA ALA A 63 -23.56 -3.61 -4.58
C ALA A 63 -23.54 -5.04 -5.17
N GLN A 64 -23.63 -5.17 -6.49
CA GLN A 64 -23.63 -6.46 -7.17
C GLN A 64 -22.22 -7.03 -7.30
N ASN A 65 -22.09 -8.32 -7.00
CA ASN A 65 -20.86 -9.07 -7.24
C ASN A 65 -20.67 -9.26 -8.76
N LEU A 66 -19.55 -8.75 -9.27
CA LEU A 66 -19.18 -8.86 -10.69
C LEU A 66 -18.29 -10.09 -10.98
N GLY A 67 -18.49 -11.19 -10.26
CA GLY A 67 -17.69 -12.39 -10.43
C GLY A 67 -16.28 -12.21 -9.84
N PRO A 68 -15.19 -12.23 -10.66
CA PRO A 68 -13.83 -12.14 -10.12
C PRO A 68 -13.43 -10.73 -9.66
N VAL A 69 -14.28 -9.72 -9.87
CA VAL A 69 -13.97 -8.30 -9.66
C VAL A 69 -14.87 -7.69 -8.62
N ALA A 70 -14.30 -7.02 -7.64
CA ALA A 70 -15.00 -6.22 -6.65
C ALA A 70 -15.16 -4.77 -7.14
N ALA A 71 -16.43 -4.35 -7.28
CA ALA A 71 -16.80 -3.01 -7.73
C ALA A 71 -17.14 -2.09 -6.55
N ASP A 72 -16.32 -2.06 -5.53
CA ASP A 72 -16.55 -1.35 -4.28
C ASP A 72 -15.74 -0.04 -4.15
N SER A 73 -16.01 0.71 -3.09
CA SER A 73 -15.34 1.98 -2.78
C SER A 73 -13.84 1.79 -2.53
N LEU A 74 -13.43 0.64 -1.96
CA LEU A 74 -12.02 0.28 -1.75
C LEU A 74 -11.27 0.21 -3.07
N ALA A 75 -11.84 -0.49 -4.08
CA ALA A 75 -11.26 -0.57 -5.42
C ALA A 75 -11.08 0.82 -6.04
N ILE A 76 -12.12 1.66 -6.00
CA ILE A 76 -12.09 3.01 -6.58
C ILE A 76 -11.03 3.87 -5.87
N TYR A 77 -10.96 3.84 -4.55
CA TYR A 77 -9.97 4.60 -3.78
C TYR A 77 -8.53 4.23 -4.14
N PHE A 78 -8.20 2.94 -4.14
CA PHE A 78 -6.85 2.48 -4.49
C PHE A 78 -6.50 2.74 -5.96
N ARG A 79 -7.45 2.64 -6.88
CA ARG A 79 -7.25 2.95 -8.30
C ARG A 79 -6.88 4.41 -8.51
N TYR A 80 -7.64 5.36 -7.94
CA TYR A 80 -7.30 6.79 -8.01
C TYR A 80 -5.96 7.09 -7.34
N THR A 81 -5.72 6.52 -6.16
CA THR A 81 -4.45 6.67 -5.46
C THR A 81 -3.29 6.18 -6.34
N THR A 82 -3.42 5.00 -6.94
CA THR A 82 -2.39 4.39 -7.80
C THR A 82 -2.12 5.23 -9.04
N LEU A 83 -3.15 5.75 -9.70
CA LEU A 83 -3.00 6.64 -10.87
C LEU A 83 -2.29 7.95 -10.50
N ALA A 84 -2.65 8.56 -9.38
CA ALA A 84 -2.01 9.79 -8.89
C ALA A 84 -0.53 9.57 -8.56
N LEU A 85 -0.21 8.48 -7.83
CA LEU A 85 1.17 8.12 -7.52
C LEU A 85 1.95 7.76 -8.77
N GLY A 86 1.33 7.05 -9.73
CA GLY A 86 1.91 6.72 -11.03
C GLY A 86 2.31 7.95 -11.83
N ALA A 87 1.48 8.99 -11.84
CA ALA A 87 1.80 10.26 -12.49
C ALA A 87 3.04 10.93 -11.84
N LEU A 88 3.15 10.93 -10.51
CA LEU A 88 4.32 11.43 -9.81
C LEU A 88 5.59 10.62 -10.15
N PHE A 89 5.48 9.29 -10.25
CA PHE A 89 6.61 8.44 -10.65
C PHE A 89 7.05 8.71 -12.09
N LEU A 90 6.12 8.90 -13.05
CA LEU A 90 6.48 9.30 -14.41
C LEU A 90 7.32 10.59 -14.41
N MET A 91 6.98 11.57 -13.56
CA MET A 91 7.74 12.81 -13.45
C MET A 91 9.15 12.59 -12.87
N ILE A 92 9.31 11.73 -11.86
CA ILE A 92 10.61 11.41 -11.26
C ILE A 92 11.52 10.70 -12.27
N PHE A 93 10.98 9.76 -13.03
CA PHE A 93 11.77 8.97 -13.98
C PHE A 93 12.11 9.70 -15.27
N ALA A 94 11.35 10.75 -15.66
CA ALA A 94 11.40 11.39 -16.97
C ALA A 94 12.82 11.81 -17.42
N ARG A 95 13.71 12.15 -16.52
CA ARG A 95 15.09 12.58 -16.84
C ARG A 95 16.18 11.79 -16.09
N SER A 96 15.79 11.00 -15.09
CA SER A 96 16.74 10.22 -14.27
C SER A 96 17.19 8.92 -14.93
N VAL A 97 16.47 8.46 -15.98
CA VAL A 97 16.72 7.18 -16.67
C VAL A 97 17.55 7.35 -17.95
N ASN A 98 18.17 6.25 -18.39
CA ASN A 98 18.86 6.22 -19.66
C ASN A 98 17.86 6.36 -20.83
N PRO A 99 18.05 7.34 -21.74
CA PRO A 99 17.16 7.48 -22.88
C PRO A 99 16.99 6.21 -23.72
N ALA A 100 18.04 5.39 -23.80
CA ALA A 100 18.00 4.12 -24.53
C ALA A 100 17.11 3.05 -23.88
N GLN A 101 16.87 3.14 -22.56
CA GLN A 101 16.07 2.21 -21.77
C GLN A 101 14.73 2.82 -21.33
N SER A 102 14.42 4.02 -21.82
CA SER A 102 13.25 4.77 -21.37
C SER A 102 11.93 4.05 -21.66
N GLY A 103 11.82 3.34 -22.78
CA GLY A 103 10.62 2.61 -23.16
C GLY A 103 10.37 1.42 -22.21
N GLU A 104 11.41 0.64 -21.93
CA GLU A 104 11.32 -0.51 -21.02
C GLU A 104 10.96 -0.06 -19.61
N ILE A 105 11.58 1.02 -19.12
CA ILE A 105 11.31 1.54 -17.77
C ILE A 105 9.88 2.08 -17.66
N VAL A 106 9.41 2.82 -18.67
CA VAL A 106 8.03 3.33 -18.69
C VAL A 106 7.02 2.20 -18.76
N ALA A 107 7.26 1.20 -19.62
CA ALA A 107 6.38 0.03 -19.72
C ALA A 107 6.30 -0.74 -18.39
N MET A 108 7.44 -0.98 -17.73
CA MET A 108 7.46 -1.65 -16.42
C MET A 108 6.70 -0.85 -15.36
N LEU A 109 6.84 0.47 -15.34
CA LEU A 109 6.09 1.33 -14.42
C LEU A 109 4.57 1.23 -14.66
N LEU A 110 4.13 1.26 -15.92
CA LEU A 110 2.71 1.13 -16.27
C LEU A 110 2.14 -0.25 -15.90
N TYR A 111 2.91 -1.34 -16.09
CA TYR A 111 2.50 -2.67 -15.63
C TYR A 111 2.32 -2.71 -14.11
N MET A 112 3.22 -2.09 -13.33
CA MET A 112 3.06 -2.01 -11.88
C MET A 112 1.81 -1.23 -11.47
N ILE A 113 1.51 -0.13 -12.16
CA ILE A 113 0.29 0.66 -11.93
C ILE A 113 -0.94 -0.18 -12.24
N SER A 114 -1.01 -0.82 -13.41
CA SER A 114 -2.11 -1.70 -13.80
C SER A 114 -2.28 -2.86 -12.82
N GLY A 115 -1.19 -3.53 -12.43
CA GLY A 115 -1.21 -4.63 -11.46
C GLY A 115 -1.73 -4.21 -10.09
N THR A 116 -1.34 -3.03 -9.61
CA THR A 116 -1.82 -2.49 -8.34
C THR A 116 -3.32 -2.19 -8.38
N MET A 117 -3.80 -1.60 -9.48
CA MET A 117 -5.23 -1.35 -9.69
C MET A 117 -6.02 -2.67 -9.76
N LEU A 118 -5.48 -3.68 -10.42
CA LEU A 118 -6.09 -5.00 -10.55
C LEU A 118 -6.23 -5.70 -9.18
N VAL A 119 -5.19 -5.67 -8.35
CA VAL A 119 -5.24 -6.22 -6.97
C VAL A 119 -6.32 -5.52 -6.15
N ALA A 120 -6.37 -4.19 -6.24
CA ALA A 120 -7.36 -3.40 -5.50
C ALA A 120 -8.81 -3.76 -5.87
N GLY A 121 -9.06 -4.13 -7.12
CA GLY A 121 -10.38 -4.54 -7.63
C GLY A 121 -10.62 -6.06 -7.66
N SER A 122 -9.78 -6.88 -7.04
CA SER A 122 -9.93 -8.34 -7.09
C SER A 122 -10.90 -8.87 -6.02
N ASP A 123 -11.85 -9.71 -6.41
CA ASP A 123 -12.68 -10.55 -5.53
C ASP A 123 -12.36 -12.04 -5.67
N GLU A 124 -11.19 -12.36 -6.24
CA GLU A 124 -10.74 -13.72 -6.48
C GLU A 124 -9.26 -13.87 -6.18
N LEU A 125 -8.87 -15.00 -5.54
CA LEU A 125 -7.48 -15.28 -5.14
C LEU A 125 -6.52 -15.38 -6.35
N VAL A 126 -6.97 -15.95 -7.48
CA VAL A 126 -6.14 -16.10 -8.69
C VAL A 126 -5.90 -14.75 -9.33
N LEU A 127 -6.95 -13.93 -9.49
CA LEU A 127 -6.84 -12.59 -10.06
C LEU A 127 -5.95 -11.68 -9.18
N LEU A 128 -6.12 -11.78 -7.86
CA LEU A 128 -5.30 -11.08 -6.88
C LEU A 128 -3.82 -11.48 -7.01
N PHE A 129 -3.54 -12.79 -7.12
CA PHE A 129 -2.18 -13.28 -7.31
C PHE A 129 -1.56 -12.80 -8.62
N LEU A 130 -2.29 -12.87 -9.74
CA LEU A 130 -1.82 -12.37 -11.03
C LEU A 130 -1.51 -10.86 -10.98
N GLY A 131 -2.36 -10.07 -10.33
CA GLY A 131 -2.10 -8.65 -10.12
C GLY A 131 -0.84 -8.39 -9.28
N LEU A 132 -0.61 -9.20 -8.24
CA LEU A 132 0.60 -9.14 -7.42
C LEU A 132 1.86 -9.48 -8.23
N GLU A 133 1.81 -10.47 -9.12
CA GLU A 133 2.94 -10.81 -10.00
C GLU A 133 3.15 -9.77 -11.10
N LEU A 134 2.07 -9.11 -11.56
CA LEU A 134 2.16 -7.99 -12.50
C LEU A 134 2.85 -6.76 -11.88
N VAL A 135 2.98 -6.69 -10.56
CA VAL A 135 3.82 -5.71 -9.85
C VAL A 135 5.24 -6.24 -9.65
N SER A 136 5.39 -7.52 -9.28
CA SER A 136 6.69 -8.09 -8.90
C SER A 136 7.64 -8.23 -10.08
N ILE A 137 7.17 -8.78 -11.20
CA ILE A 137 8.00 -9.03 -12.39
C ILE A 137 8.58 -7.72 -12.95
N PRO A 138 7.81 -6.66 -13.16
CA PRO A 138 8.37 -5.36 -13.55
C PRO A 138 9.36 -4.80 -12.53
N THR A 139 9.15 -5.05 -11.24
CA THR A 139 10.09 -4.60 -10.20
C THR A 139 11.47 -5.21 -10.38
N TYR A 140 11.57 -6.51 -10.67
CA TYR A 140 12.87 -7.17 -10.94
C TYR A 140 13.59 -6.52 -12.10
N VAL A 141 12.85 -6.25 -13.19
CA VAL A 141 13.38 -5.63 -14.40
C VAL A 141 13.87 -4.20 -14.09
N LEU A 142 13.10 -3.40 -13.38
CA LEU A 142 13.48 -2.03 -13.00
C LEU A 142 14.72 -1.98 -12.11
N LEU A 143 14.85 -2.91 -11.16
CA LEU A 143 16.03 -3.01 -10.31
C LEU A 143 17.27 -3.36 -11.13
N TYR A 144 17.16 -4.26 -12.11
CA TYR A 144 18.26 -4.64 -12.99
C TYR A 144 18.65 -3.52 -13.97
N LEU A 145 17.67 -2.81 -14.55
CA LEU A 145 17.91 -1.73 -15.52
C LEU A 145 18.42 -0.44 -14.87
N GLY A 146 18.24 -0.26 -13.57
CA GLY A 146 18.55 1.00 -12.88
C GLY A 146 20.03 1.38 -12.87
N ARG A 147 20.90 0.41 -12.59
CA ARG A 147 22.37 0.53 -12.52
C ARG A 147 22.99 -0.76 -13.04
N HIS A 148 24.26 -0.69 -13.46
CA HIS A 148 24.98 -1.85 -14.00
C HIS A 148 26.19 -2.25 -13.14
N ASP A 149 26.23 -1.82 -11.87
CA ASP A 149 27.26 -2.22 -10.92
C ASP A 149 26.88 -3.51 -10.17
N VAL A 150 27.86 -4.09 -9.48
CA VAL A 150 27.71 -5.34 -8.73
C VAL A 150 26.63 -5.22 -7.65
N ALA A 151 26.53 -4.06 -6.99
CA ALA A 151 25.53 -3.82 -5.94
C ALA A 151 24.10 -3.84 -6.49
N SER A 152 23.88 -3.31 -7.70
CA SER A 152 22.57 -3.35 -8.37
C SER A 152 22.19 -4.76 -8.79
N GLN A 153 23.13 -5.52 -9.35
CA GLN A 153 22.91 -6.91 -9.73
C GLN A 153 22.59 -7.79 -8.51
N GLU A 154 23.32 -7.62 -7.43
CA GLU A 154 23.06 -8.29 -6.15
C GLU A 154 21.68 -7.94 -5.61
N SER A 155 21.30 -6.66 -5.63
CA SER A 155 19.99 -6.20 -5.19
C SER A 155 18.86 -6.82 -6.01
N ALA A 156 18.98 -6.83 -7.33
CA ALA A 156 18.01 -7.44 -8.23
C ALA A 156 17.88 -8.94 -7.97
N ALA A 157 19.00 -9.66 -7.82
CA ALA A 157 18.99 -11.09 -7.52
C ALA A 157 18.37 -11.41 -6.15
N LYS A 158 18.76 -10.66 -5.09
CA LYS A 158 18.17 -10.82 -3.74
C LYS A 158 16.66 -10.63 -3.78
N TYR A 159 16.19 -9.56 -4.40
CA TYR A 159 14.76 -9.29 -4.48
C TYR A 159 14.03 -10.37 -5.28
N PHE A 160 14.57 -10.82 -6.40
CA PHE A 160 14.00 -11.85 -7.26
C PHE A 160 13.77 -13.16 -6.48
N PHE A 161 14.82 -13.73 -5.88
CA PHE A 161 14.71 -15.01 -5.18
C PHE A 161 13.77 -14.94 -3.96
N LEU A 162 13.85 -13.88 -3.19
CA LEU A 162 13.03 -13.73 -1.99
C LEU A 162 11.58 -13.41 -2.32
N SER A 163 11.31 -12.68 -3.40
CA SER A 163 9.95 -12.44 -3.88
C SER A 163 9.28 -13.71 -4.39
N ILE A 164 9.99 -14.55 -5.15
CA ILE A 164 9.44 -15.85 -5.60
C ILE A 164 9.12 -16.75 -4.40
N LEU A 165 10.01 -16.83 -3.41
CA LEU A 165 9.75 -17.59 -2.19
C LEU A 165 8.51 -17.06 -1.46
N SER A 166 8.39 -15.74 -1.34
CA SER A 166 7.22 -15.09 -0.74
C SER A 166 5.93 -15.39 -1.49
N SER A 167 5.95 -15.35 -2.82
CA SER A 167 4.83 -15.70 -3.67
C SER A 167 4.43 -17.17 -3.53
N ALA A 168 5.40 -18.08 -3.40
CA ALA A 168 5.13 -19.50 -3.16
C ALA A 168 4.44 -19.73 -1.80
N VAL A 169 4.91 -19.05 -0.73
CA VAL A 169 4.28 -19.12 0.59
C VAL A 169 2.86 -18.56 0.55
N LEU A 170 2.64 -17.45 -0.16
CA LEU A 170 1.31 -16.86 -0.33
C LEU A 170 0.35 -17.81 -1.05
N LEU A 171 0.78 -18.39 -2.16
CA LEU A 171 -0.02 -19.40 -2.92
C LEU A 171 -0.37 -20.60 -2.06
N TYR A 172 0.56 -21.03 -1.22
CA TYR A 172 0.29 -22.14 -0.31
C TYR A 172 -0.76 -21.77 0.74
N GLY A 173 -0.73 -20.54 1.26
CA GLY A 173 -1.81 -19.99 2.09
C GLY A 173 -3.16 -19.97 1.36
N PHE A 174 -3.18 -19.55 0.10
CA PHE A 174 -4.39 -19.57 -0.74
C PHE A 174 -4.91 -20.99 -0.99
N SER A 175 -4.02 -21.99 -1.14
CA SER A 175 -4.43 -23.38 -1.30
C SER A 175 -5.15 -23.93 -0.07
N PHE A 176 -4.77 -23.51 1.14
CA PHE A 176 -5.51 -23.86 2.36
C PHE A 176 -6.90 -23.20 2.40
N LEU A 177 -7.02 -21.93 2.00
CA LEU A 177 -8.33 -21.27 1.91
C LEU A 177 -9.24 -22.00 0.92
N TYR A 178 -8.71 -22.36 -0.25
CA TYR A 178 -9.44 -23.16 -1.23
C TYR A 178 -9.82 -24.53 -0.67
N GLY A 179 -8.90 -25.21 0.02
CA GLY A 179 -9.18 -26.52 0.65
C GLY A 179 -10.30 -26.47 1.70
N ILE A 180 -10.43 -25.34 2.43
CA ILE A 180 -11.49 -25.15 3.42
C ILE A 180 -12.82 -24.78 2.73
N SER A 181 -12.81 -23.89 1.74
CA SER A 181 -14.00 -23.27 1.17
C SER A 181 -14.52 -23.93 -0.11
N GLY A 182 -13.63 -24.61 -0.86
CA GLY A 182 -13.92 -25.11 -2.21
C GLY A 182 -14.06 -24.02 -3.28
N SER A 183 -13.67 -22.76 -2.95
CA SER A 183 -13.80 -21.61 -3.85
C SER A 183 -12.55 -20.74 -3.82
N THR A 184 -12.27 -20.06 -4.94
CA THR A 184 -11.25 -19.00 -5.04
C THR A 184 -11.83 -17.60 -4.84
N GLN A 185 -13.14 -17.46 -4.80
CA GLN A 185 -13.85 -16.20 -4.64
C GLN A 185 -13.83 -15.74 -3.18
N LEU A 186 -13.36 -14.52 -2.90
CA LEU A 186 -13.19 -14.01 -1.54
C LEU A 186 -14.51 -13.92 -0.78
N THR A 187 -15.58 -13.46 -1.44
CA THR A 187 -16.94 -13.41 -0.88
C THR A 187 -17.44 -14.79 -0.49
N THR A 188 -17.31 -15.79 -1.36
CA THR A 188 -17.71 -17.19 -1.07
C THR A 188 -16.87 -17.81 0.04
N ILE A 189 -15.56 -17.50 0.09
CA ILE A 189 -14.68 -17.92 1.18
C ILE A 189 -15.21 -17.37 2.52
N ALA A 190 -15.51 -16.06 2.58
CA ALA A 190 -16.01 -15.42 3.79
C ALA A 190 -17.35 -16.04 4.26
N GLU A 191 -18.28 -16.29 3.36
CA GLU A 191 -19.57 -16.94 3.65
C GLU A 191 -19.36 -18.35 4.20
N THR A 192 -18.49 -19.14 3.56
CA THR A 192 -18.18 -20.51 4.00
C THR A 192 -17.55 -20.52 5.38
N LEU A 193 -16.59 -19.64 5.65
CA LEU A 193 -15.95 -19.53 6.95
C LEU A 193 -16.95 -19.11 8.05
N ARG A 194 -17.87 -18.18 7.75
CA ARG A 194 -18.96 -17.79 8.67
C ARG A 194 -19.90 -18.94 8.95
N ALA A 195 -20.32 -19.68 7.93
CA ALA A 195 -21.20 -20.84 8.10
C ALA A 195 -20.58 -21.94 8.97
N ARG A 196 -19.25 -22.09 8.90
CA ARG A 196 -18.50 -23.06 9.71
C ARG A 196 -18.07 -22.55 11.09
N ALA A 197 -18.28 -21.26 11.40
CA ALA A 197 -17.80 -20.66 12.65
C ALA A 197 -18.36 -21.34 13.92
N ALA A 198 -19.59 -21.89 13.86
CA ALA A 198 -20.22 -22.64 14.93
C ALA A 198 -19.72 -24.10 15.06
N ASP A 199 -19.01 -24.61 14.04
CA ASP A 199 -18.49 -25.97 14.03
C ASP A 199 -17.09 -26.03 14.63
N GLN A 200 -16.92 -26.75 15.75
CA GLN A 200 -15.63 -26.89 16.43
C GLN A 200 -14.66 -27.85 15.71
N SER A 201 -14.77 -27.99 14.41
CA SER A 201 -13.95 -28.88 13.59
C SER A 201 -12.53 -28.34 13.37
N SER A 202 -11.64 -29.21 12.87
CA SER A 202 -10.22 -28.90 12.63
C SER A 202 -9.91 -27.77 11.62
N TRP A 203 -10.92 -27.20 10.98
CA TRP A 203 -10.74 -26.10 9.99
C TRP A 203 -10.11 -24.85 10.59
N HIS A 204 -10.31 -24.56 11.89
CA HIS A 204 -9.71 -23.43 12.58
C HIS A 204 -8.17 -23.47 12.53
N ILE A 205 -7.58 -24.65 12.65
CA ILE A 205 -6.12 -24.85 12.57
C ILE A 205 -5.64 -24.53 11.15
N LEU A 206 -6.34 -25.07 10.13
CA LEU A 206 -5.98 -24.81 8.73
C LEU A 206 -6.19 -23.34 8.36
N GLY A 207 -7.28 -22.73 8.83
CA GLY A 207 -7.53 -21.30 8.64
C GLY A 207 -6.49 -20.42 9.30
N GLY A 208 -6.09 -20.74 10.53
CA GLY A 208 -4.99 -20.06 11.23
C GLY A 208 -3.65 -20.20 10.49
N LEU A 209 -3.34 -21.40 9.98
CA LEU A 209 -2.15 -21.62 9.17
C LEU A 209 -2.20 -20.83 7.85
N ALA A 210 -3.34 -20.82 7.16
CA ALA A 210 -3.55 -20.00 5.96
C ALA A 210 -3.29 -18.52 6.26
N LEU A 211 -3.87 -18.01 7.36
CA LEU A 211 -3.69 -16.61 7.79
C LEU A 211 -2.20 -16.28 8.02
N VAL A 212 -1.47 -17.13 8.74
CA VAL A 212 -0.03 -16.93 8.99
C VAL A 212 0.77 -16.92 7.69
N MET A 213 0.48 -17.84 6.75
CA MET A 213 1.16 -17.90 5.46
C MET A 213 0.84 -16.69 4.57
N ILE A 214 -0.40 -16.21 4.60
CA ILE A 214 -0.81 -14.99 3.88
C ILE A 214 -0.11 -13.77 4.46
N PHE A 215 -0.07 -13.63 5.79
CA PHE A 215 0.70 -12.56 6.43
C PHE A 215 2.20 -12.66 6.14
N ALA A 216 2.76 -13.85 6.04
CA ALA A 216 4.17 -14.03 5.67
C ALA A 216 4.43 -13.58 4.21
N GLY A 217 3.60 -14.03 3.27
CA GLY A 217 3.74 -13.67 1.85
C GLY A 217 3.48 -12.18 1.58
N LEU A 218 2.41 -11.61 2.12
CA LEU A 218 2.13 -10.18 1.98
C LEU A 218 3.04 -9.33 2.86
N GLY A 219 3.48 -9.86 4.02
CA GLY A 219 4.46 -9.25 4.90
C GLY A 219 5.79 -8.95 4.21
N PHE A 220 6.25 -9.83 3.33
CA PHE A 220 7.40 -9.54 2.46
C PHE A 220 7.14 -8.29 1.60
N ARG A 221 5.99 -8.18 0.95
CA ARG A 221 5.68 -7.05 0.05
C ARG A 221 5.64 -5.70 0.78
N ILE A 222 5.09 -5.67 1.99
CA ILE A 222 5.07 -4.45 2.81
C ILE A 222 6.36 -4.24 3.61
N ALA A 223 7.30 -5.19 3.51
CA ALA A 223 8.55 -5.26 4.26
C ALA A 223 8.33 -5.30 5.79
N ALA A 224 7.33 -6.08 6.25
CA ALA A 224 7.10 -6.30 7.68
C ALA A 224 8.17 -7.22 8.29
N VAL A 225 8.53 -6.99 9.55
CA VAL A 225 9.42 -7.88 10.30
C VAL A 225 8.69 -9.19 10.60
N PRO A 226 9.32 -10.37 10.37
CA PRO A 226 10.73 -10.61 10.05
C PRO A 226 11.10 -10.60 8.55
N PHE A 227 10.17 -10.39 7.65
CA PHE A 227 10.36 -10.51 6.19
C PHE A 227 11.03 -9.29 5.52
N HIS A 228 11.52 -8.32 6.31
CA HIS A 228 12.03 -7.01 5.89
C HIS A 228 13.49 -7.01 5.42
N PHE A 229 14.27 -8.06 5.70
CA PHE A 229 15.75 -8.07 5.63
C PHE A 229 16.33 -7.76 4.24
N TYR A 230 15.56 -7.94 3.17
CA TYR A 230 15.96 -7.59 1.82
C TYR A 230 15.95 -6.08 1.55
N ALA A 231 15.01 -5.33 2.17
CA ALA A 231 14.69 -3.97 1.76
C ALA A 231 15.87 -2.98 1.90
N PRO A 232 16.64 -2.95 2.99
CA PRO A 232 17.78 -2.03 3.11
C PRO A 232 18.84 -2.24 2.04
N ASP A 233 19.15 -3.47 1.69
CA ASP A 233 20.16 -3.82 0.68
C ASP A 233 19.67 -3.49 -0.72
N VAL A 234 18.41 -3.82 -1.02
CA VAL A 234 17.80 -3.55 -2.32
C VAL A 234 17.67 -2.05 -2.59
N TYR A 235 17.27 -1.25 -1.58
CA TYR A 235 17.19 0.21 -1.75
C TYR A 235 18.57 0.83 -1.93
N GLN A 236 19.57 0.38 -1.17
CA GLN A 236 20.93 0.89 -1.28
C GLN A 236 21.54 0.61 -2.66
N GLY A 237 21.31 -0.58 -3.22
CA GLY A 237 21.89 -1.02 -4.49
C GLY A 237 21.22 -0.43 -5.74
N THR A 238 20.11 0.31 -5.62
CA THR A 238 19.39 0.83 -6.79
C THR A 238 19.42 2.35 -6.91
N THR A 239 18.75 2.93 -7.90
CA THR A 239 18.62 4.38 -8.09
C THR A 239 17.63 5.01 -7.10
N ASN A 240 17.67 6.35 -6.91
CA ASN A 240 16.72 7.06 -6.05
C ASN A 240 15.27 6.89 -6.55
N GLY A 241 15.03 6.88 -7.86
CA GLY A 241 13.71 6.65 -8.43
C GLY A 241 13.18 5.23 -8.12
N ASN A 242 14.01 4.21 -8.31
CA ASN A 242 13.64 2.83 -7.99
C ASN A 242 13.47 2.63 -6.47
N ALA A 243 14.29 3.27 -5.63
CA ALA A 243 14.12 3.21 -4.17
C ALA A 243 12.80 3.84 -3.73
N ALA A 244 12.40 4.98 -4.33
CA ALA A 244 11.07 5.57 -4.12
C ALA A 244 9.94 4.62 -4.51
N LEU A 245 10.08 3.99 -5.68
CA LEU A 245 9.08 3.06 -6.20
C LEU A 245 8.93 1.84 -5.28
N MET A 246 10.05 1.26 -4.83
CA MET A 246 10.08 0.15 -3.87
C MET A 246 9.47 0.54 -2.51
N ALA A 247 9.62 1.80 -2.10
CA ALA A 247 9.06 2.30 -0.85
C ALA A 247 7.52 2.42 -0.91
N VAL A 248 6.93 2.63 -2.08
CA VAL A 248 5.52 3.00 -2.23
C VAL A 248 4.69 1.90 -2.88
N ILE A 249 4.97 1.52 -4.14
CA ILE A 249 4.08 0.64 -4.90
C ILE A 249 3.89 -0.74 -4.26
N PRO A 250 4.95 -1.46 -3.80
CA PRO A 250 4.78 -2.74 -3.11
C PRO A 250 3.96 -2.63 -1.82
N LYS A 251 3.99 -1.47 -1.14
CA LYS A 251 3.16 -1.25 0.04
C LYS A 251 1.70 -0.99 -0.34
N VAL A 252 1.45 -0.14 -1.33
CA VAL A 252 0.08 0.12 -1.81
C VAL A 252 -0.60 -1.19 -2.22
N VAL A 253 0.06 -2.00 -3.04
CA VAL A 253 -0.49 -3.29 -3.47
C VAL A 253 -0.54 -4.31 -2.34
N GLY A 254 0.47 -4.32 -1.45
CA GLY A 254 0.52 -5.24 -0.31
C GLY A 254 -0.58 -4.98 0.72
N PHE A 255 -0.85 -3.72 1.06
CA PHE A 255 -1.97 -3.37 1.95
C PHE A 255 -3.32 -3.57 1.29
N ALA A 256 -3.48 -3.27 -0.02
CA ALA A 256 -4.71 -3.57 -0.74
C ALA A 256 -5.02 -5.07 -0.70
N ALA A 257 -4.03 -5.93 -0.99
CA ALA A 257 -4.17 -7.39 -0.92
C ALA A 257 -4.43 -7.88 0.52
N LEU A 258 -3.71 -7.31 1.51
CA LEU A 258 -3.87 -7.68 2.91
C LEU A 258 -5.31 -7.39 3.37
N ILE A 259 -5.83 -6.20 3.11
CA ILE A 259 -7.21 -5.82 3.44
C ILE A 259 -8.20 -6.77 2.74
N ARG A 260 -8.07 -7.00 1.43
CA ARG A 260 -8.95 -7.89 0.68
C ARG A 260 -9.02 -9.29 1.28
N VAL A 261 -7.86 -9.89 1.55
CA VAL A 261 -7.83 -11.29 1.97
C VAL A 261 -8.10 -11.44 3.46
N THR A 262 -7.51 -10.60 4.32
CA THR A 262 -7.57 -10.86 5.76
C THR A 262 -8.81 -10.27 6.41
N THR A 263 -9.20 -9.04 6.06
CA THR A 263 -10.34 -8.38 6.71
C THR A 263 -11.68 -8.68 6.04
N LEU A 264 -11.69 -8.90 4.72
CA LEU A 264 -12.92 -9.17 3.98
C LEU A 264 -13.20 -10.66 3.81
N ALA A 265 -12.18 -11.48 3.45
CA ALA A 265 -12.38 -12.90 3.20
C ALA A 265 -12.26 -13.78 4.45
N MET A 266 -11.54 -13.33 5.50
CA MET A 266 -11.28 -14.12 6.71
C MET A 266 -11.78 -13.44 7.99
N PRO A 267 -12.99 -12.86 8.05
CA PRO A 267 -13.47 -12.11 9.21
C PRO A 267 -13.65 -12.97 10.46
N THR A 268 -13.82 -14.29 10.32
CA THR A 268 -14.02 -15.23 11.45
C THR A 268 -12.74 -15.65 12.16
N LEU A 269 -11.57 -15.21 11.68
CA LEU A 269 -10.27 -15.48 12.29
C LEU A 269 -9.75 -14.27 13.10
N GLU A 270 -10.66 -13.44 13.59
CA GLU A 270 -10.35 -12.20 14.32
C GLU A 270 -9.39 -12.45 15.49
N THR A 271 -9.64 -13.51 16.28
CA THR A 271 -8.85 -13.84 17.49
C THR A 271 -7.37 -14.09 17.17
N TYR A 272 -7.08 -14.69 16.03
CA TYR A 272 -5.70 -14.89 15.57
C TYR A 272 -5.19 -13.66 14.81
N GLY A 273 -6.04 -13.01 14.03
CA GLY A 273 -5.71 -11.89 13.17
C GLY A 273 -5.18 -10.68 13.92
N TRP A 274 -5.90 -10.22 14.97
CA TRP A 274 -5.45 -9.06 15.74
C TRP A 274 -4.13 -9.31 16.47
N ARG A 275 -3.93 -10.52 17.04
CA ARG A 275 -2.68 -10.87 17.73
C ARG A 275 -1.50 -10.88 16.78
N LEU A 276 -1.66 -11.50 15.61
CA LEU A 276 -0.62 -11.57 14.59
C LEU A 276 -0.27 -10.18 14.07
N ALA A 277 -1.28 -9.38 13.69
CA ALA A 277 -1.09 -8.02 13.22
C ALA A 277 -0.44 -7.10 14.28
N LEU A 278 -0.84 -7.22 15.56
CA LEU A 278 -0.26 -6.48 16.67
C LEU A 278 1.23 -6.82 16.86
N ILE A 279 1.57 -8.11 16.90
CA ILE A 279 2.98 -8.55 17.04
C ILE A 279 3.81 -8.04 15.86
N LEU A 280 3.31 -8.19 14.65
CA LEU A 280 4.01 -7.70 13.45
C LEU A 280 4.15 -6.17 13.48
N ALA A 281 3.12 -5.43 13.92
CA ALA A 281 3.19 -3.98 14.06
C ALA A 281 4.28 -3.56 15.06
N LEU A 282 4.29 -4.14 16.27
CA LEU A 282 5.29 -3.87 17.31
C LEU A 282 6.71 -4.12 16.83
N LEU A 283 6.94 -5.28 16.23
CA LEU A 283 8.27 -5.66 15.74
C LEU A 283 8.69 -4.76 14.58
N THR A 284 7.79 -4.51 13.63
CA THR A 284 8.10 -3.78 12.39
C THR A 284 8.43 -2.32 12.68
N MET A 285 7.64 -1.61 13.51
CA MET A 285 7.94 -0.22 13.83
C MET A 285 9.19 -0.10 14.71
N THR A 286 9.43 -1.02 15.64
CA THR A 286 10.58 -0.95 16.56
C THR A 286 11.88 -1.24 15.83
N VAL A 287 11.97 -2.36 15.12
CA VAL A 287 13.16 -2.73 14.35
C VAL A 287 13.46 -1.68 13.28
N GLY A 288 12.44 -1.23 12.54
CA GLY A 288 12.61 -0.20 11.52
C GLY A 288 13.19 1.10 12.08
N ASN A 289 12.60 1.64 13.14
CA ASN A 289 13.04 2.92 13.71
C ASN A 289 14.43 2.83 14.38
N VAL A 290 14.69 1.77 15.15
CA VAL A 290 16.00 1.61 15.81
C VAL A 290 17.12 1.47 14.80
N LEU A 291 16.94 0.66 13.74
CA LEU A 291 17.98 0.47 12.73
C LEU A 291 18.14 1.69 11.82
N ALA A 292 17.12 2.52 11.63
CA ALA A 292 17.22 3.77 10.89
C ALA A 292 18.19 4.78 11.52
N LEU A 293 18.31 4.82 12.87
CA LEU A 293 19.18 5.74 13.60
C LEU A 293 20.66 5.64 13.18
N TRP A 294 21.11 4.45 12.83
CA TRP A 294 22.51 4.13 12.54
C TRP A 294 22.89 4.30 11.07
N GLN A 295 21.93 4.67 10.20
CA GLN A 295 22.18 4.73 8.78
C GLN A 295 22.72 6.09 8.34
N ASP A 296 23.77 6.06 7.49
CA ASP A 296 24.34 7.22 6.81
C ASP A 296 24.00 7.24 5.31
N ASN A 297 23.72 6.08 4.71
CA ASN A 297 23.20 6.01 3.36
C ASN A 297 21.71 6.34 3.37
N LEU A 298 21.29 7.37 2.59
CA LEU A 298 19.92 7.88 2.56
C LEU A 298 18.92 6.81 2.09
N ARG A 299 19.23 6.07 1.04
CA ARG A 299 18.32 5.03 0.53
C ARG A 299 18.13 3.93 1.58
N ARG A 300 19.17 3.52 2.27
CA ARG A 300 19.09 2.54 3.36
C ARG A 300 18.34 3.09 4.58
N LEU A 301 18.53 4.36 4.93
CA LEU A 301 17.78 5.05 5.98
C LEU A 301 16.29 5.05 5.64
N PHE A 302 15.93 5.45 4.41
CA PHE A 302 14.54 5.45 3.97
C PHE A 302 13.94 4.05 3.78
N ALA A 303 14.75 3.01 3.56
CA ALA A 303 14.27 1.64 3.63
C ALA A 303 13.80 1.28 5.05
N TYR A 304 14.59 1.56 6.07
CA TYR A 304 14.20 1.33 7.47
C TYR A 304 13.05 2.24 7.91
N SER A 305 13.04 3.50 7.50
CA SER A 305 11.89 4.39 7.66
C SER A 305 10.63 3.80 7.03
N SER A 306 10.75 3.24 5.84
CA SER A 306 9.66 2.59 5.12
C SER A 306 9.12 1.36 5.86
N ILE A 307 10.01 0.56 6.46
CA ILE A 307 9.66 -0.57 7.33
C ILE A 307 8.88 -0.06 8.55
N ALA A 308 9.40 0.93 9.27
CA ALA A 308 8.75 1.50 10.45
C ALA A 308 7.33 2.01 10.16
N ASN A 309 7.15 2.73 9.03
CA ASN A 309 5.83 3.24 8.62
C ASN A 309 4.85 2.13 8.25
N ALA A 310 5.30 1.01 7.67
CA ALA A 310 4.45 -0.17 7.50
C ALA A 310 3.98 -0.74 8.85
N GLY A 311 4.83 -0.70 9.88
CA GLY A 311 4.44 -1.08 11.25
C GLY A 311 3.32 -0.21 11.83
N TYR A 312 3.33 1.12 11.59
CA TYR A 312 2.21 1.98 11.99
C TYR A 312 0.92 1.64 11.24
N MET A 313 0.98 1.36 9.93
CA MET A 313 -0.21 0.95 9.16
C MET A 313 -0.77 -0.39 9.64
N LEU A 314 0.08 -1.33 10.07
CA LEU A 314 -0.34 -2.61 10.66
C LEU A 314 -1.11 -2.44 11.98
N ILE A 315 -0.93 -1.34 12.73
CA ILE A 315 -1.78 -1.00 13.89
C ILE A 315 -3.24 -0.89 13.46
N GLY A 316 -3.51 -0.20 12.33
CA GLY A 316 -4.86 -0.09 11.78
C GLY A 316 -5.45 -1.46 11.40
N ILE A 317 -4.66 -2.34 10.81
CA ILE A 317 -5.09 -3.71 10.48
C ILE A 317 -5.40 -4.51 11.77
N ALA A 318 -4.56 -4.38 12.81
CA ALA A 318 -4.83 -5.02 14.10
C ALA A 318 -6.13 -4.52 14.73
N ALA A 319 -6.37 -3.20 14.68
CA ALA A 319 -7.60 -2.58 15.19
C ALA A 319 -8.84 -3.06 14.41
N ALA A 320 -8.73 -3.19 13.08
CA ALA A 320 -9.81 -3.70 12.24
C ALA A 320 -10.26 -5.11 12.66
N PHE A 321 -9.32 -6.03 12.91
CA PHE A 321 -9.66 -7.35 13.43
C PHE A 321 -10.29 -7.30 14.84
N ALA A 322 -9.78 -6.41 15.71
CA ALA A 322 -10.25 -6.32 17.08
C ALA A 322 -11.67 -5.74 17.19
N VAL A 323 -12.04 -4.78 16.34
CA VAL A 323 -13.37 -4.18 16.31
C VAL A 323 -14.43 -5.20 15.90
N ASN A 324 -14.13 -6.12 14.98
CA ASN A 324 -15.04 -7.21 14.62
C ASN A 324 -15.43 -8.09 15.81
N LEU A 325 -14.49 -8.37 16.72
CA LEU A 325 -14.75 -9.11 17.97
C LEU A 325 -15.73 -8.40 18.92
N GLN A 326 -15.78 -7.06 18.85
CA GLN A 326 -16.61 -6.27 19.79
C GLN A 326 -18.05 -6.11 19.30
N THR A 327 -18.22 -5.87 18.02
CA THR A 327 -19.55 -5.49 17.48
C THR A 327 -20.35 -6.68 16.98
N GLY A 328 -19.71 -7.82 16.73
CA GLY A 328 -20.37 -8.98 16.11
C GLY A 328 -20.90 -8.66 14.69
N THR A 329 -20.78 -7.42 14.25
CA THR A 329 -21.18 -6.96 12.92
C THR A 329 -19.93 -6.82 12.05
N PRO A 330 -19.78 -7.64 11.03
CA PRO A 330 -18.75 -7.44 10.02
C PRO A 330 -19.02 -6.11 9.32
N GLY A 331 -18.18 -5.10 9.54
CA GLY A 331 -18.34 -3.81 8.87
C GLY A 331 -17.85 -2.57 9.62
N ALA A 332 -17.64 -2.62 10.94
CA ALA A 332 -17.06 -1.49 11.67
C ALA A 332 -15.52 -1.54 11.60
N LEU A 333 -14.96 -1.27 10.42
CA LEU A 333 -13.53 -1.43 10.13
C LEU A 333 -12.75 -0.09 10.22
N ASN A 334 -12.98 0.71 11.25
CA ASN A 334 -12.33 2.01 11.44
C ASN A 334 -10.80 1.96 11.35
N GLY A 335 -10.18 0.81 11.64
CA GLY A 335 -8.73 0.63 11.53
C GLY A 335 -8.22 0.54 10.09
N VAL A 336 -9.02 0.00 9.16
CA VAL A 336 -8.66 -0.03 7.73
C VAL A 336 -8.64 1.39 7.16
N ASP A 337 -9.64 2.19 7.47
CA ASP A 337 -9.76 3.58 7.00
C ASP A 337 -8.54 4.39 7.41
N ALA A 338 -8.12 4.28 8.67
CA ALA A 338 -6.92 4.92 9.19
C ALA A 338 -5.64 4.43 8.48
N ALA A 339 -5.51 3.12 8.23
CA ALA A 339 -4.36 2.56 7.54
C ALA A 339 -4.27 3.03 6.09
N VAL A 340 -5.40 3.07 5.38
CA VAL A 340 -5.49 3.51 3.98
C VAL A 340 -5.23 5.01 3.85
N PHE A 341 -5.77 5.82 4.75
CA PHE A 341 -5.47 7.25 4.84
C PHE A 341 -3.97 7.50 5.06
N TYR A 342 -3.38 6.80 6.04
CA TYR A 342 -1.95 6.95 6.32
C TYR A 342 -1.06 6.49 5.16
N LEU A 343 -1.46 5.45 4.43
CA LEU A 343 -0.73 4.95 3.26
C LEU A 343 -0.56 6.02 2.18
N VAL A 344 -1.59 6.82 1.90
CA VAL A 344 -1.52 7.93 0.93
C VAL A 344 -0.55 9.02 1.41
N ILE A 345 -0.67 9.43 2.65
CA ILE A 345 0.17 10.47 3.25
C ILE A 345 1.65 10.05 3.24
N TYR A 346 1.92 8.82 3.67
CA TYR A 346 3.26 8.24 3.65
C TYR A 346 3.83 8.20 2.22
N SER A 347 3.01 7.79 1.25
CA SER A 347 3.40 7.69 -0.16
C SER A 347 3.79 9.05 -0.73
N LEU A 348 3.00 10.10 -0.47
CA LEU A 348 3.28 11.46 -0.93
C LEU A 348 4.60 12.00 -0.33
N ALA A 349 4.79 11.87 0.98
CA ALA A 349 6.00 12.35 1.64
C ALA A 349 7.25 11.60 1.18
N THR A 350 7.14 10.29 0.95
CA THR A 350 8.25 9.45 0.47
C THR A 350 8.61 9.76 -0.99
N ILE A 351 7.62 9.80 -1.89
CA ILE A 351 7.82 10.19 -3.29
C ILE A 351 8.45 11.59 -3.37
N GLY A 352 7.91 12.54 -2.61
CA GLY A 352 8.44 13.90 -2.58
C GLY A 352 9.88 13.97 -2.11
N THR A 353 10.25 13.22 -1.09
CA THR A 353 11.63 13.14 -0.60
C THR A 353 12.60 12.63 -1.68
N PHE A 354 12.27 11.52 -2.32
CA PHE A 354 13.10 10.97 -3.38
C PHE A 354 13.08 11.82 -4.66
N ALA A 355 12.00 12.56 -4.93
CA ALA A 355 11.96 13.55 -5.99
C ALA A 355 12.99 14.67 -5.75
N VAL A 356 13.11 15.15 -4.49
CA VAL A 356 14.15 16.12 -4.09
C VAL A 356 15.55 15.53 -4.27
N PHE A 357 15.79 14.28 -3.83
CA PHE A 357 17.10 13.63 -4.02
C PHE A 357 17.43 13.44 -5.50
N THR A 358 16.43 13.09 -6.32
CA THR A 358 16.62 12.93 -7.77
C THR A 358 16.91 14.27 -8.44
N TRP A 359 16.22 15.36 -8.04
CA TRP A 359 16.45 16.71 -8.54
C TRP A 359 17.84 17.25 -8.17
N LEU A 360 18.27 17.10 -6.91
CA LEU A 360 19.53 17.62 -6.42
C LEU A 360 20.74 16.90 -7.00
N GLY A 361 20.60 15.61 -7.33
CA GLY A 361 21.66 14.79 -7.90
C GLY A 361 21.65 14.77 -9.44
N SER A 362 22.63 14.06 -9.99
CA SER A 362 22.68 13.68 -11.41
C SER A 362 22.83 12.15 -11.51
N ARG A 363 22.80 11.62 -12.74
CA ARG A 363 23.06 10.19 -12.98
C ARG A 363 24.49 9.78 -12.59
N GLU A 364 25.46 10.66 -12.80
CA GLU A 364 26.87 10.43 -12.50
C GLU A 364 27.18 10.67 -11.01
N ARG A 365 26.42 11.58 -10.38
CA ARG A 365 26.60 11.94 -8.97
C ARG A 365 25.24 11.98 -8.25
N PRO A 366 24.67 10.81 -7.95
CA PRO A 366 23.42 10.74 -7.19
C PRO A 366 23.62 11.20 -5.75
N VAL A 367 22.56 11.74 -5.13
CA VAL A 367 22.51 11.98 -3.69
C VAL A 367 22.31 10.65 -2.98
N GLU A 368 23.32 10.21 -2.21
CA GLU A 368 23.34 8.88 -1.59
C GLU A 368 23.56 8.91 -0.07
N HIS A 369 24.34 9.88 0.43
CA HIS A 369 24.70 9.96 1.85
C HIS A 369 24.08 11.17 2.52
N VAL A 370 23.93 11.08 3.85
CA VAL A 370 23.45 12.19 4.67
C VAL A 370 24.34 13.43 4.50
N SER A 371 25.66 13.23 4.32
CA SER A 371 26.61 14.32 4.07
C SER A 371 26.39 15.06 2.75
N ASP A 372 25.74 14.45 1.76
CA ASP A 372 25.42 15.11 0.49
C ASP A 372 24.36 16.21 0.66
N LEU A 373 23.59 16.15 1.74
CA LEU A 373 22.59 17.17 2.09
C LEU A 373 23.14 18.37 2.83
N GLU A 374 24.46 18.39 3.18
CA GLU A 374 25.08 19.48 3.94
C GLU A 374 24.92 20.83 3.21
N GLY A 375 24.23 21.78 3.87
CA GLY A 375 24.02 23.14 3.38
C GLY A 375 22.98 23.29 2.25
N VAL A 376 22.22 22.26 1.92
CA VAL A 376 21.17 22.30 0.86
C VAL A 376 20.14 23.41 1.16
N GLY A 377 19.78 23.65 2.42
CA GLY A 377 18.84 24.71 2.79
C GLY A 377 19.32 26.11 2.43
N ARG A 378 20.65 26.31 2.26
CA ARG A 378 21.24 27.59 1.86
C ARG A 378 21.48 27.68 0.35
N THR A 379 21.96 26.60 -0.25
CA THR A 379 22.30 26.56 -1.69
C THR A 379 21.08 26.37 -2.58
N HIS A 380 20.09 25.60 -2.12
CA HIS A 380 18.85 25.27 -2.82
C HIS A 380 17.66 25.45 -1.87
N PRO A 381 17.28 26.68 -1.52
CA PRO A 381 16.32 26.95 -0.44
C PRO A 381 14.96 26.28 -0.66
N ILE A 382 14.45 26.24 -1.89
CA ILE A 382 13.17 25.57 -2.20
C ILE A 382 13.26 24.05 -1.93
N SER A 383 14.34 23.41 -2.35
CA SER A 383 14.58 21.98 -2.09
C SER A 383 14.76 21.70 -0.60
N GLY A 384 15.41 22.61 0.13
CA GLY A 384 15.52 22.56 1.58
C GLY A 384 14.17 22.63 2.27
N ILE A 385 13.29 23.55 1.86
CA ILE A 385 11.93 23.68 2.39
C ILE A 385 11.12 22.42 2.10
N MET A 386 11.14 21.91 0.86
CA MET A 386 10.45 20.65 0.51
C MET A 386 10.94 19.50 1.41
N LEU A 387 12.25 19.36 1.56
CA LEU A 387 12.84 18.32 2.43
C LEU A 387 12.36 18.48 3.87
N ALA A 388 12.33 19.70 4.41
CA ALA A 388 11.83 19.97 5.76
C ALA A 388 10.35 19.60 5.91
N VAL A 389 9.50 19.94 4.93
CA VAL A 389 8.08 19.56 4.91
C VAL A 389 7.92 18.03 4.96
N PHE A 390 8.67 17.29 4.15
CA PHE A 390 8.56 15.83 4.15
C PHE A 390 9.09 15.20 5.44
N MET A 391 10.22 15.69 5.95
CA MET A 391 10.80 15.16 7.21
C MET A 391 9.89 15.44 8.40
N PHE A 392 9.35 16.64 8.52
CA PHE A 392 8.38 16.98 9.58
C PHE A 392 7.09 16.17 9.43
N SER A 393 6.61 15.95 8.19
CA SER A 393 5.44 15.12 7.94
C SER A 393 5.69 13.67 8.36
N LEU A 394 6.80 13.06 7.93
CA LEU A 394 7.14 11.68 8.31
C LEU A 394 7.40 11.53 9.82
N ALA A 395 7.95 12.56 10.47
CA ALA A 395 8.07 12.59 11.93
C ALA A 395 6.70 12.63 12.63
N GLY A 396 5.67 13.17 11.97
CA GLY A 396 4.32 13.33 12.54
C GLY A 396 4.16 14.62 13.32
N ILE A 397 4.77 15.72 12.85
CA ILE A 397 4.71 17.04 13.51
C ILE A 397 3.54 17.85 12.93
N PRO A 398 2.61 18.36 13.77
CA PRO A 398 1.58 19.28 13.31
C PRO A 398 2.20 20.55 12.68
N PRO A 399 1.58 21.17 11.70
CA PRO A 399 0.26 20.92 11.10
C PRO A 399 0.30 20.10 9.80
N LEU A 400 1.30 19.23 9.62
CA LEU A 400 1.49 18.49 8.38
C LEU A 400 0.69 17.17 8.34
N ALA A 401 0.48 16.66 7.13
CA ALA A 401 -0.37 15.48 6.87
C ALA A 401 0.03 14.24 7.69
N GLY A 402 1.33 13.99 7.89
CA GLY A 402 1.82 12.82 8.62
C GLY A 402 1.41 12.76 10.09
N PHE A 403 1.12 13.92 10.71
CA PHE A 403 0.51 13.96 12.04
C PHE A 403 -0.87 13.29 12.03
N TRP A 404 -1.74 13.68 11.10
CA TRP A 404 -3.08 13.11 10.99
C TRP A 404 -3.04 11.61 10.69
N GLY A 405 -2.15 11.16 9.81
CA GLY A 405 -2.02 9.74 9.51
C GLY A 405 -1.68 8.89 10.74
N LYS A 406 -0.71 9.33 11.57
CA LYS A 406 -0.38 8.65 12.84
C LYS A 406 -1.49 8.78 13.87
N PHE A 407 -2.10 9.97 13.94
CA PHE A 407 -3.18 10.25 14.88
C PHE A 407 -4.37 9.31 14.64
N GLU A 408 -4.85 9.18 13.39
CA GLU A 408 -5.97 8.31 13.03
C GLU A 408 -5.69 6.83 13.37
N VAL A 409 -4.49 6.34 13.05
CA VAL A 409 -4.12 4.96 13.37
C VAL A 409 -4.07 4.71 14.88
N PHE A 410 -3.54 5.66 15.67
CA PHE A 410 -3.55 5.56 17.13
C PHE A 410 -4.94 5.73 17.71
N PHE A 411 -5.75 6.62 17.14
CA PHE A 411 -7.13 6.83 17.55
C PHE A 411 -7.99 5.59 17.30
N ALA A 412 -7.85 4.95 16.14
CA ALA A 412 -8.51 3.68 15.84
C ALA A 412 -8.11 2.57 16.84
N ALA A 413 -6.83 2.49 17.20
CA ALA A 413 -6.34 1.55 18.20
C ALA A 413 -6.89 1.82 19.61
N LEU A 414 -6.96 3.09 20.04
CA LEU A 414 -7.56 3.49 21.32
C LEU A 414 -9.08 3.30 21.36
N GLY A 415 -9.73 3.26 20.19
CA GLY A 415 -11.16 2.94 20.06
C GLY A 415 -11.50 1.49 20.36
N VAL A 416 -10.51 0.61 20.37
CA VAL A 416 -10.69 -0.81 20.74
C VAL A 416 -10.95 -0.93 22.25
N ARG A 417 -12.15 -1.40 22.62
CA ARG A 417 -12.60 -1.56 24.01
C ARG A 417 -12.40 -3.00 24.47
N GLU A 418 -12.64 -3.25 25.76
CA GLU A 418 -12.71 -4.61 26.29
C GLU A 418 -13.79 -5.42 25.56
N ALA A 419 -13.44 -6.62 25.11
CA ALA A 419 -14.42 -7.54 24.55
C ALA A 419 -15.35 -8.05 25.65
N GLN A 420 -16.63 -8.26 25.31
CA GLN A 420 -17.60 -8.86 26.25
C GLN A 420 -17.29 -10.34 26.54
N ASP A 421 -16.51 -10.97 25.67
CA ASP A 421 -16.11 -12.37 25.80
C ASP A 421 -14.88 -12.49 26.73
N ALA A 422 -15.02 -13.27 27.80
CA ALA A 422 -13.94 -13.54 28.76
C ALA A 422 -12.69 -14.19 28.13
N SER A 423 -12.82 -14.83 26.96
CA SER A 423 -11.70 -15.43 26.23
C SER A 423 -10.71 -14.41 25.67
N VAL A 424 -11.09 -13.13 25.59
CA VAL A 424 -10.30 -12.01 25.05
C VAL A 424 -10.15 -10.89 26.10
N ALA A 425 -10.16 -11.27 27.38
CA ALA A 425 -9.95 -10.35 28.50
C ALA A 425 -8.64 -9.58 28.35
N GLY A 426 -8.67 -8.27 28.59
CA GLY A 426 -7.49 -7.39 28.48
C GLY A 426 -7.21 -6.90 27.04
N LEU A 427 -8.12 -7.09 26.08
CA LEU A 427 -7.96 -6.65 24.70
C LEU A 427 -7.61 -5.15 24.61
N GLY A 428 -8.39 -4.30 25.29
CA GLY A 428 -8.15 -2.85 25.31
C GLY A 428 -6.76 -2.50 25.85
N ASN A 429 -6.25 -3.21 26.87
CA ASN A 429 -4.92 -2.98 27.43
C ASN A 429 -3.80 -3.28 26.43
N TRP A 430 -3.94 -4.30 25.59
CA TRP A 430 -2.98 -4.60 24.52
C TRP A 430 -2.92 -3.49 23.48
N PHE A 431 -4.04 -2.88 23.14
CA PHE A 431 -4.08 -1.77 22.18
C PHE A 431 -3.56 -0.46 22.80
N VAL A 432 -3.84 -0.19 24.09
CA VAL A 432 -3.19 0.92 24.82
C VAL A 432 -1.67 0.74 24.84
N PHE A 433 -1.18 -0.47 25.16
CA PHE A 433 0.25 -0.79 25.11
C PHE A 433 0.83 -0.56 23.70
N LEU A 434 0.14 -1.02 22.66
CA LEU A 434 0.54 -0.82 21.26
C LEU A 434 0.68 0.67 20.91
N VAL A 435 -0.26 1.52 21.36
CA VAL A 435 -0.21 2.97 21.13
C VAL A 435 0.95 3.62 21.89
N ILE A 436 1.20 3.22 23.13
CA ILE A 436 2.35 3.72 23.92
C ILE A 436 3.66 3.40 23.19
N VAL A 437 3.85 2.15 22.77
CA VAL A 437 5.04 1.74 22.01
C VAL A 437 5.10 2.46 20.67
N GLY A 438 3.97 2.66 19.99
CA GLY A 438 3.88 3.43 18.76
C GLY A 438 4.32 4.90 18.93
N ALA A 439 3.86 5.56 20.00
CA ALA A 439 4.25 6.94 20.32
C ALA A 439 5.75 7.05 20.64
N LEU A 440 6.32 6.12 21.40
CA LEU A 440 7.76 6.05 21.66
C LEU A 440 8.55 5.85 20.37
N ASN A 441 8.09 4.97 19.48
CA ASN A 441 8.68 4.75 18.17
C ASN A 441 8.58 5.99 17.27
N ALA A 442 7.50 6.78 17.35
CA ALA A 442 7.37 8.04 16.64
C ALA A 442 8.41 9.08 17.13
N ALA A 443 8.69 9.11 18.43
CA ALA A 443 9.75 9.95 18.99
C ALA A 443 11.14 9.52 18.51
N ILE A 444 11.43 8.20 18.44
CA ILE A 444 12.66 7.67 17.86
C ILE A 444 12.77 8.06 16.37
N ALA A 445 11.66 7.96 15.62
CA ALA A 445 11.62 8.35 14.22
C ALA A 445 11.95 9.84 14.02
N ALA A 446 11.44 10.71 14.88
CA ALA A 446 11.72 12.15 14.83
C ALA A 446 13.23 12.42 14.91
N ALA A 447 14.01 11.65 15.66
CA ALA A 447 15.44 11.87 15.82
C ALA A 447 16.20 11.81 14.49
N TYR A 448 15.99 10.77 13.66
CA TYR A 448 16.70 10.66 12.39
C TYR A 448 16.12 11.58 11.31
N TYR A 449 14.82 11.90 11.32
CA TYR A 449 14.27 12.89 10.38
C TYR A 449 14.77 14.31 10.70
N LEU A 450 14.80 14.71 11.98
CA LEU A 450 15.34 15.99 12.40
C LEU A 450 16.86 16.08 12.15
N ARG A 451 17.59 14.97 12.26
CA ARG A 451 19.00 14.91 11.87
C ARG A 451 19.21 15.34 10.41
N LEU A 452 18.35 14.88 9.47
CA LEU A 452 18.44 15.28 8.06
C LEU A 452 18.21 16.79 7.87
N ILE A 453 17.21 17.35 8.56
CA ILE A 453 16.96 18.79 8.55
C ILE A 453 18.16 19.55 9.14
N GLY A 454 18.68 19.06 10.27
CA GLY A 454 19.85 19.65 10.93
C GLY A 454 21.07 19.70 10.00
N VAL A 455 21.31 18.63 9.26
CA VAL A 455 22.41 18.57 8.26
C VAL A 455 22.15 19.53 7.11
N ALA A 456 20.94 19.60 6.59
CA ALA A 456 20.59 20.44 5.46
C ALA A 456 20.69 21.95 5.76
N TYR A 457 20.40 22.37 6.99
CA TYR A 457 20.32 23.80 7.31
C TYR A 457 21.48 24.33 8.16
N PHE A 458 22.05 23.52 9.07
CA PHE A 458 23.03 24.01 10.04
C PHE A 458 24.48 23.66 9.69
N LYS A 459 24.71 22.72 8.76
CA LYS A 459 26.06 22.43 8.30
C LYS A 459 26.44 23.30 7.10
N PRO A 460 27.75 23.65 6.94
CA PRO A 460 28.23 24.33 5.76
C PRO A 460 28.09 23.45 4.52
N ALA A 461 27.84 24.06 3.37
CA ALA A 461 27.74 23.33 2.11
C ALA A 461 29.10 22.69 1.75
N ARG A 462 29.13 21.36 1.64
CA ARG A 462 30.36 20.59 1.36
C ARG A 462 30.59 20.37 -0.14
N ALA A 463 29.52 20.30 -0.93
CA ALA A 463 29.58 20.11 -2.37
C ALA A 463 28.55 21.01 -3.06
N SER A 464 28.90 21.58 -4.22
CA SER A 464 27.92 22.27 -5.06
C SER A 464 27.07 21.25 -5.79
N LEU A 465 25.91 20.89 -5.24
CA LEU A 465 24.87 20.20 -5.98
C LEU A 465 24.35 21.15 -7.06
N LYS A 466 24.15 20.66 -8.29
CA LYS A 466 23.79 21.54 -9.42
C LYS A 466 22.32 21.52 -9.79
N GLY A 467 21.51 20.64 -9.17
CA GLY A 467 20.09 20.51 -9.54
C GLY A 467 19.87 19.99 -10.97
N GLU A 468 20.62 18.96 -11.36
CA GLU A 468 20.64 18.44 -12.74
C GLU A 468 19.61 17.34 -13.01
N GLY A 469 18.86 16.88 -11.99
CA GLY A 469 17.88 15.78 -12.09
C GLY A 469 16.62 16.08 -12.90
N GLY A 470 16.48 17.30 -13.44
CA GLY A 470 15.42 17.69 -14.35
C GLY A 470 14.20 18.34 -13.70
N LEU A 471 13.60 19.30 -14.41
CA LEU A 471 12.45 20.08 -13.92
C LEU A 471 11.25 19.19 -13.53
N ALA A 472 11.04 18.06 -14.20
CA ALA A 472 9.95 17.15 -13.88
C ALA A 472 10.07 16.54 -12.47
N ALA A 473 11.27 16.13 -12.04
CA ALA A 473 11.49 15.66 -10.67
C ALA A 473 11.29 16.80 -9.64
N PHE A 474 11.73 18.01 -9.97
CA PHE A 474 11.47 19.18 -9.13
C PHE A 474 9.97 19.46 -8.96
N THR A 475 9.22 19.47 -10.08
CA THR A 475 7.76 19.69 -10.03
C THR A 475 7.03 18.58 -9.28
N ALA A 476 7.46 17.32 -9.41
CA ALA A 476 6.92 16.21 -8.58
C ALA A 476 7.13 16.47 -7.09
N GLY A 477 8.33 16.93 -6.70
CA GLY A 477 8.62 17.33 -5.32
C GLY A 477 7.75 18.49 -4.83
N VAL A 478 7.56 19.53 -5.65
CA VAL A 478 6.69 20.68 -5.32
C VAL A 478 5.24 20.22 -5.15
N VAL A 479 4.70 19.44 -6.10
CA VAL A 479 3.32 18.92 -6.02
C VAL A 479 3.13 18.09 -4.76
N ALA A 480 4.05 17.17 -4.47
CA ALA A 480 3.99 16.35 -3.25
C ALA A 480 4.06 17.20 -1.98
N ALA A 481 4.92 18.25 -1.93
CA ALA A 481 5.03 19.14 -0.78
C ALA A 481 3.75 19.95 -0.57
N VAL A 482 3.19 20.53 -1.65
CA VAL A 482 1.93 21.27 -1.58
C VAL A 482 0.80 20.37 -1.09
N LEU A 483 0.65 19.17 -1.65
CA LEU A 483 -0.37 18.21 -1.20
C LEU A 483 -0.16 17.81 0.27
N THR A 484 1.07 17.60 0.71
CA THR A 484 1.39 17.27 2.12
C THR A 484 0.95 18.41 3.06
N VAL A 485 1.16 19.66 2.68
CA VAL A 485 0.72 20.83 3.48
C VAL A 485 -0.80 20.99 3.43
N VAL A 486 -1.41 20.90 2.24
CA VAL A 486 -2.86 21.06 2.07
C VAL A 486 -3.63 19.99 2.84
N ILE A 487 -3.24 18.72 2.74
CA ILE A 487 -3.86 17.64 3.53
C ILE A 487 -3.62 17.85 5.03
N GLY A 488 -2.46 18.37 5.41
CA GLY A 488 -2.16 18.69 6.80
C GLY A 488 -3.06 19.77 7.39
N LEU A 489 -3.36 20.81 6.63
CA LEU A 489 -4.23 21.92 7.05
C LEU A 489 -5.72 21.59 6.93
N ALA A 490 -6.10 20.74 5.98
CA ALA A 490 -7.47 20.32 5.70
C ALA A 490 -7.55 18.81 5.42
N PRO A 491 -7.46 17.93 6.44
CA PRO A 491 -7.47 16.49 6.26
C PRO A 491 -8.84 15.95 5.84
N GLY A 492 -9.94 16.64 6.18
CA GLY A 492 -11.31 16.18 6.03
C GLY A 492 -11.65 15.62 4.64
N PRO A 493 -11.35 16.28 3.51
CA PRO A 493 -11.70 15.74 2.19
C PRO A 493 -11.08 14.38 1.86
N LEU A 494 -9.85 14.10 2.32
CA LEU A 494 -9.19 12.81 2.11
C LEU A 494 -9.67 11.79 3.15
N LEU A 495 -9.84 12.22 4.41
CA LEU A 495 -10.31 11.39 5.50
C LEU A 495 -11.73 10.86 5.20
N ASN A 496 -12.66 11.72 4.83
CA ASN A 496 -14.03 11.32 4.47
C ASN A 496 -14.07 10.30 3.31
N LYS A 497 -13.13 10.37 2.38
CA LYS A 497 -13.02 9.38 1.31
C LYS A 497 -12.43 8.07 1.81
N ALA A 498 -11.51 8.10 2.75
CA ALA A 498 -10.99 6.91 3.40
C ALA A 498 -12.08 6.23 4.25
N ASP A 499 -12.84 6.99 5.03
CA ASP A 499 -13.96 6.49 5.85
C ASP A 499 -15.05 5.82 5.00
N ALA A 500 -15.26 6.29 3.77
CA ALA A 500 -16.22 5.73 2.83
C ALA A 500 -15.75 4.41 2.17
N VAL A 501 -14.49 4.00 2.38
CA VAL A 501 -13.88 2.84 1.70
C VAL A 501 -14.58 1.52 2.02
N LEU A 502 -15.06 1.37 3.24
CA LEU A 502 -15.70 0.14 3.73
C LEU A 502 -17.16 0.34 4.14
N THR A 503 -17.75 1.49 3.81
CA THR A 503 -19.18 1.72 4.07
C THR A 503 -20.00 0.77 3.20
N PRO A 504 -20.88 -0.08 3.77
CA PRO A 504 -21.76 -0.93 2.98
C PRO A 504 -22.63 -0.09 2.05
N LEU A 505 -22.73 -0.47 0.78
CA LEU A 505 -23.55 0.23 -0.22
C LEU A 505 -25.05 0.20 0.12
N ASP A 506 -25.46 -0.72 0.99
CA ASP A 506 -26.86 -0.92 1.40
C ASP A 506 -27.32 -0.02 2.57
N ALA A 507 -26.46 0.78 3.17
CA ALA A 507 -26.81 1.64 4.32
C ALA A 507 -27.84 2.75 3.99
N GLY A 508 -28.19 2.93 2.73
CA GLY A 508 -29.16 3.93 2.25
C GLY A 508 -30.42 3.37 1.58
N GLN A 509 -30.50 2.06 1.34
CA GLN A 509 -31.71 1.46 0.79
C GLN A 509 -32.46 0.75 1.92
N ASN A 510 -33.58 1.35 2.37
CA ASN A 510 -34.61 0.67 3.16
C ASN A 510 -35.01 -0.62 2.41
N ILE A 511 -34.49 -1.77 2.82
CA ILE A 511 -35.09 -3.06 2.44
C ILE A 511 -36.48 -3.01 2.99
N PRO A 512 -37.54 -3.08 2.16
CA PRO A 512 -38.90 -3.25 2.68
C PRO A 512 -38.86 -4.53 3.51
N SER A 513 -39.17 -4.41 4.80
CA SER A 513 -39.35 -5.58 5.66
C SER A 513 -40.27 -6.56 4.91
N ALA A 514 -39.71 -7.71 4.50
CA ALA A 514 -40.53 -8.78 3.95
C ALA A 514 -41.66 -9.05 4.94
N GLU A 515 -42.88 -8.75 4.58
CA GLU A 515 -44.07 -9.13 5.32
C GLU A 515 -43.99 -10.64 5.51
N VAL A 516 -43.76 -11.05 6.75
CA VAL A 516 -43.95 -12.45 7.15
C VAL A 516 -45.39 -12.78 6.87
N PRO A 517 -45.74 -13.73 6.00
CA PRO A 517 -47.12 -14.11 5.78
C PRO A 517 -47.68 -14.58 7.13
N ALA A 518 -48.77 -13.93 7.56
CA ALA A 518 -49.48 -14.31 8.77
C ALA A 518 -49.85 -15.79 8.64
N GLY A 519 -49.28 -16.62 9.50
CA GLY A 519 -49.51 -18.05 9.52
C GLY A 519 -50.97 -18.36 9.76
N ASP A 520 -51.45 -19.34 9.00
CA ASP A 520 -52.76 -19.95 9.08
C ASP A 520 -53.14 -20.27 10.53
N GLN A 521 -54.34 -19.83 10.89
CA GLN A 521 -55.00 -20.16 12.15
C GLN A 521 -55.13 -21.68 12.27
N VAL A 522 -54.48 -22.27 13.25
CA VAL A 522 -54.73 -23.65 13.66
C VAL A 522 -56.16 -23.74 14.20
N VAL A 523 -56.99 -24.41 13.45
CA VAL A 523 -58.37 -24.80 13.88
C VAL A 523 -58.19 -25.77 15.05
N GLN A 524 -58.55 -25.32 16.24
CA GLN A 524 -58.73 -26.20 17.41
C GLN A 524 -59.99 -27.03 17.20
N ALA A 525 -59.84 -28.32 17.01
CA ALA A 525 -60.92 -29.28 17.22
C ALA A 525 -61.03 -29.62 18.72
N GLN A 526 -62.13 -29.31 19.35
CA GLN A 526 -62.53 -29.81 20.67
C GLN A 526 -63.39 -31.07 20.50
N PRO A 527 -63.71 -31.80 21.61
CA PRO A 527 -63.26 -33.16 21.92
C PRO A 527 -64.11 -34.26 21.31
#